data_ce9564dbe9e3d6f8bc129b13671d30fb
#
_entry.id   ce9564dbe9e3d6f8bc129b13671d30fb
#
_cell.length_a   1.000
_cell.length_b   1.000
_cell.length_c   1.000
_cell.angle_alpha   90.00
_cell.angle_beta   90.00
_cell.angle_gamma   90.00
#
_symmetry.space_group_name_H-M   'P 1'
#
loop_
_entity.id
_entity.type
_entity.pdbx_description
1 polymer ?
#
loop_
_entity_poly.entity_id
_entity_poly.type
_entity_poly.pdbx_seq_one_letter_code
_entity_poly.pdbx_strand_id
1 'polypeptide(L)'
;NLENNYQPDDLPVAIDLLNDGCASSVINVTDVFEVGHVNVIDLQITYPNVGALTVTITSPSGTEVTLFEGLCPGLQDVDISLSDTADVSVNLAPCGPLGQGGFYIPQDALSIFCEEPVQGAWTLEVSSSSGAVGSIDNWELQIFEQVPYSQQDTIIENVLGECGAPFTWTHPIVGDNCCDGEITVDYETEDGIDVPQAGPIEGSETVTEFFEVGITTIIYTLTDGSGNVSQCQFNVTVLDTEAPIVACPQNITINLDPGACNVPVNFVPSFISDNCSIDSIYSNSGEFFDIGAHEGTIIVYDPAGNADTCTFTINVLEYLPGNTELACNNQIQLSLPEDCTVQVGADMMLEGDDYRCYENYCITIEDEDGNVVPGGILT
;
A
#
# COMPACT_ATOMS: atom_id res chain seq x y z
N ASN A 1 -4.61 -16.89 -14.56
CA ASN A 1 -5.90 -17.28 -15.14
C ASN A 1 -6.24 -18.69 -14.66
N LEU A 2 -7.38 -18.85 -13.98
CA LEU A 2 -7.90 -20.17 -13.66
C LEU A 2 -8.54 -20.72 -14.93
N GLU A 3 -7.98 -21.81 -15.41
CA GLU A 3 -8.48 -22.56 -16.57
C GLU A 3 -9.51 -23.57 -16.10
N ASN A 4 -10.71 -23.54 -16.68
CA ASN A 4 -11.78 -24.47 -16.38
C ASN A 4 -12.21 -25.17 -17.66
N ASN A 5 -12.23 -26.50 -17.65
CA ASN A 5 -12.62 -27.33 -18.79
C ASN A 5 -13.96 -28.00 -18.51
N TYR A 6 -14.89 -27.90 -19.44
CA TYR A 6 -16.24 -28.43 -19.37
C TYR A 6 -16.53 -29.37 -20.54
N GLN A 7 -17.20 -30.46 -20.27
CA GLN A 7 -17.61 -31.45 -21.28
C GLN A 7 -19.13 -31.66 -21.21
N PRO A 8 -19.77 -31.93 -22.35
CA PRO A 8 -21.18 -32.27 -22.38
C PRO A 8 -21.41 -33.72 -21.91
N ASP A 9 -22.60 -33.95 -21.34
CA ASP A 9 -23.02 -35.26 -20.89
C ASP A 9 -23.86 -36.02 -21.96
N ASP A 10 -24.16 -35.38 -23.08
CA ASP A 10 -25.14 -35.84 -24.09
C ASP A 10 -24.53 -36.48 -25.32
N LEU A 11 -23.22 -36.61 -25.38
CA LEU A 11 -22.51 -37.14 -26.54
C LEU A 11 -22.55 -38.69 -26.66
N PRO A 12 -22.51 -39.24 -27.85
CA PRO A 12 -22.60 -38.57 -29.17
C PRO A 12 -24.03 -38.17 -29.53
N VAL A 13 -24.16 -37.00 -30.22
CA VAL A 13 -25.45 -36.48 -30.71
C VAL A 13 -25.57 -36.73 -32.21
N ALA A 14 -26.65 -37.37 -32.63
CA ALA A 14 -26.87 -37.65 -34.06
C ALA A 14 -27.26 -36.40 -34.86
N ILE A 15 -26.64 -36.20 -36.00
CA ILE A 15 -27.04 -35.24 -37.02
C ILE A 15 -27.87 -35.99 -38.03
N ASP A 16 -29.18 -35.83 -38.04
CA ASP A 16 -30.09 -36.55 -38.93
C ASP A 16 -31.19 -35.67 -39.54
N LEU A 17 -31.83 -36.20 -40.57
CA LEU A 17 -32.91 -35.53 -41.30
C LEU A 17 -34.21 -35.39 -40.51
N LEU A 18 -34.38 -36.09 -39.36
CA LEU A 18 -35.59 -36.05 -38.57
C LEU A 18 -35.76 -34.77 -37.78
N ASN A 19 -34.61 -34.04 -37.64
CA ASN A 19 -34.56 -32.76 -36.91
C ASN A 19 -34.19 -31.60 -37.86
N ASP A 20 -34.66 -31.59 -39.09
CA ASP A 20 -34.34 -30.59 -40.12
C ASP A 20 -32.82 -30.46 -40.44
N GLY A 21 -32.05 -31.49 -40.14
CA GLY A 21 -30.60 -31.52 -40.34
C GLY A 21 -29.79 -30.79 -39.25
N CYS A 22 -30.43 -30.40 -38.11
CA CYS A 22 -29.79 -29.77 -36.99
C CYS A 22 -29.54 -30.76 -35.83
N ALA A 23 -28.44 -30.64 -35.16
CA ALA A 23 -28.11 -31.35 -33.93
C ALA A 23 -27.53 -30.35 -32.93
N SER A 24 -27.90 -30.45 -31.65
CA SER A 24 -27.39 -29.62 -30.61
C SER A 24 -26.87 -30.43 -29.43
N SER A 25 -25.71 -30.06 -28.91
CA SER A 25 -25.10 -30.60 -27.70
C SER A 25 -24.90 -29.50 -26.68
N VAL A 26 -25.12 -29.79 -25.37
CA VAL A 26 -25.18 -28.78 -24.32
C VAL A 26 -24.22 -29.09 -23.20
N ILE A 27 -23.42 -28.07 -22.84
CA ILE A 27 -22.62 -28.06 -21.60
C ILE A 27 -23.32 -27.15 -20.59
N ASN A 28 -23.67 -27.70 -19.42
CA ASN A 28 -24.25 -26.93 -18.34
C ASN A 28 -23.16 -26.54 -17.33
N VAL A 29 -22.77 -25.27 -17.32
CA VAL A 29 -21.78 -24.71 -16.40
C VAL A 29 -22.47 -24.27 -15.13
N THR A 30 -21.97 -24.74 -13.97
CA THR A 30 -22.49 -24.40 -12.65
C THR A 30 -21.68 -23.34 -11.92
N ASP A 31 -20.46 -23.10 -12.39
CA ASP A 31 -19.54 -22.12 -11.82
C ASP A 31 -20.06 -20.69 -12.02
N VAL A 32 -19.62 -19.77 -11.15
CA VAL A 32 -20.12 -18.38 -11.12
C VAL A 32 -18.93 -17.45 -11.21
N PHE A 33 -18.62 -17.02 -12.44
CA PHE A 33 -17.62 -16.00 -12.74
C PHE A 33 -17.94 -15.36 -14.10
N GLU A 34 -17.21 -14.33 -14.50
CA GLU A 34 -17.31 -13.70 -15.82
C GLU A 34 -16.25 -14.30 -16.75
N VAL A 35 -16.63 -14.45 -18.01
CA VAL A 35 -15.77 -15.02 -19.06
C VAL A 35 -14.63 -14.04 -19.37
N GLY A 36 -13.39 -14.46 -19.17
CA GLY A 36 -12.20 -13.73 -19.63
C GLY A 36 -11.72 -14.16 -21.02
N HIS A 37 -11.77 -15.46 -21.30
CA HIS A 37 -11.41 -16.04 -22.61
C HIS A 37 -12.07 -17.40 -22.78
N VAL A 38 -12.42 -17.73 -24.03
CA VAL A 38 -13.05 -19.01 -24.38
C VAL A 38 -12.31 -19.69 -25.51
N ASN A 39 -12.12 -20.99 -25.40
CA ASN A 39 -11.73 -21.85 -26.47
C ASN A 39 -12.75 -22.99 -26.63
N VAL A 40 -12.99 -23.44 -27.87
CA VAL A 40 -13.68 -24.70 -28.15
C VAL A 40 -12.62 -25.72 -28.55
N ILE A 41 -12.41 -26.71 -27.69
CA ILE A 41 -11.33 -27.69 -27.87
C ILE A 41 -11.89 -29.07 -28.17
N ASP A 42 -11.10 -29.89 -28.88
CA ASP A 42 -11.43 -31.28 -29.20
C ASP A 42 -12.79 -31.43 -29.92
N LEU A 43 -13.13 -30.48 -30.82
CA LEU A 43 -14.35 -30.56 -31.59
C LEU A 43 -14.23 -31.65 -32.68
N GLN A 44 -14.94 -32.76 -32.45
CA GLN A 44 -14.98 -33.91 -33.32
C GLN A 44 -16.38 -34.12 -33.87
N ILE A 45 -16.50 -34.09 -35.19
CA ILE A 45 -17.77 -34.33 -35.93
C ILE A 45 -17.51 -35.35 -37.00
N THR A 46 -18.22 -36.46 -36.93
CA THR A 46 -18.29 -37.45 -38.05
C THR A 46 -19.37 -37.02 -39.00
N TYR A 47 -18.97 -36.65 -40.24
CA TYR A 47 -19.92 -36.22 -41.26
C TYR A 47 -19.36 -36.43 -42.70
N PRO A 48 -20.15 -36.93 -43.66
CA PRO A 48 -19.63 -37.31 -44.98
C PRO A 48 -19.24 -36.12 -45.90
N ASN A 49 -19.68 -34.90 -45.59
CA ASN A 49 -19.33 -33.71 -46.38
C ASN A 49 -19.33 -32.46 -45.48
N VAL A 50 -18.18 -32.13 -44.95
CA VAL A 50 -17.99 -30.99 -44.04
C VAL A 50 -18.36 -29.65 -44.70
N GLY A 51 -18.21 -29.55 -46.02
CA GLY A 51 -18.62 -28.36 -46.78
C GLY A 51 -20.12 -28.04 -46.74
N ALA A 52 -20.92 -28.93 -46.16
CA ALA A 52 -22.37 -28.70 -45.97
C ALA A 52 -22.72 -28.31 -44.52
N LEU A 53 -21.76 -28.23 -43.65
CA LEU A 53 -21.99 -27.92 -42.24
C LEU A 53 -21.87 -26.42 -41.95
N THR A 54 -22.73 -25.97 -41.06
CA THR A 54 -22.58 -24.72 -40.29
C THR A 54 -22.55 -25.10 -38.80
N VAL A 55 -21.53 -24.64 -38.09
CA VAL A 55 -21.33 -24.93 -36.67
C VAL A 55 -21.30 -23.63 -35.92
N THR A 56 -22.20 -23.51 -34.95
CA THR A 56 -22.31 -22.32 -34.07
C THR A 56 -22.21 -22.72 -32.61
N ILE A 57 -21.83 -21.77 -31.78
CA ILE A 57 -21.91 -21.89 -30.31
C ILE A 57 -22.68 -20.71 -29.73
N THR A 58 -23.57 -21.00 -28.79
CA THR A 58 -24.39 -19.99 -28.09
C THR A 58 -24.12 -20.00 -26.61
N SER A 59 -23.85 -18.83 -26.04
CA SER A 59 -23.64 -18.64 -24.61
C SER A 59 -24.94 -18.69 -23.81
N PRO A 60 -24.90 -18.81 -22.46
CA PRO A 60 -26.08 -18.68 -21.60
C PRO A 60 -26.81 -17.35 -21.73
N SER A 61 -26.13 -16.29 -22.11
CA SER A 61 -26.69 -14.95 -22.37
C SER A 61 -27.45 -14.86 -23.70
N GLY A 62 -27.31 -15.87 -24.56
CA GLY A 62 -27.95 -15.93 -25.88
C GLY A 62 -27.10 -15.32 -27.01
N THR A 63 -25.85 -15.00 -26.76
CA THR A 63 -24.91 -14.59 -27.80
C THR A 63 -24.49 -15.79 -28.63
N GLU A 64 -24.61 -15.70 -29.97
CA GLU A 64 -24.29 -16.75 -30.90
C GLU A 64 -23.04 -16.38 -31.72
N VAL A 65 -22.13 -17.34 -31.88
CA VAL A 65 -20.89 -17.24 -32.65
C VAL A 65 -20.84 -18.35 -33.69
N THR A 66 -20.56 -18.00 -34.97
CA THR A 66 -20.28 -18.98 -36.02
C THR A 66 -18.83 -19.44 -35.90
N LEU A 67 -18.65 -20.70 -35.51
CA LEU A 67 -17.32 -21.31 -35.45
C LEU A 67 -16.74 -21.52 -36.86
N PHE A 68 -17.54 -22.10 -37.76
CA PHE A 68 -17.25 -22.20 -39.17
C PHE A 68 -18.47 -22.54 -40.00
N GLU A 69 -18.40 -22.22 -41.29
CA GLU A 69 -19.39 -22.58 -42.31
C GLU A 69 -18.71 -23.07 -43.58
N GLY A 70 -19.13 -24.22 -44.10
CA GLY A 70 -18.78 -24.68 -45.45
C GLY A 70 -17.32 -25.02 -45.68
N LEU A 71 -16.63 -25.52 -44.68
CA LEU A 71 -15.21 -25.85 -44.76
C LEU A 71 -14.96 -27.02 -45.73
N CYS A 72 -13.93 -26.90 -46.58
CA CYS A 72 -13.39 -27.98 -47.39
C CYS A 72 -14.43 -28.88 -48.06
N PRO A 73 -15.18 -28.39 -49.06
CA PRO A 73 -16.25 -29.17 -49.73
C PRO A 73 -15.78 -30.55 -50.22
N GLY A 74 -16.52 -31.59 -49.85
CA GLY A 74 -16.24 -32.98 -50.24
C GLY A 74 -15.29 -33.74 -49.31
N LEU A 75 -14.83 -33.13 -48.22
CA LEU A 75 -14.12 -33.83 -47.15
C LEU A 75 -15.06 -34.39 -46.11
N GLN A 76 -14.58 -35.40 -45.41
CA GLN A 76 -15.27 -36.10 -44.33
C GLN A 76 -14.62 -35.75 -43.01
N ASP A 77 -15.44 -35.66 -42.00
CA ASP A 77 -15.09 -35.55 -40.58
C ASP A 77 -14.33 -34.26 -40.18
N VAL A 78 -14.52 -33.82 -38.98
CA VAL A 78 -13.86 -32.67 -38.34
C VAL A 78 -13.17 -33.14 -37.08
N ASP A 79 -11.93 -32.65 -36.82
CA ASP A 79 -11.15 -32.88 -35.62
C ASP A 79 -10.27 -31.64 -35.43
N ILE A 80 -10.81 -30.60 -34.76
CA ILE A 80 -10.16 -29.29 -34.59
C ILE A 80 -10.39 -28.71 -33.18
N SER A 81 -9.53 -27.78 -32.82
CA SER A 81 -9.72 -26.86 -31.71
C SER A 81 -9.79 -25.43 -32.23
N LEU A 82 -10.56 -24.59 -31.57
CA LEU A 82 -10.79 -23.21 -31.97
C LEU A 82 -10.44 -22.25 -30.87
N SER A 83 -9.64 -21.23 -31.19
CA SER A 83 -9.16 -20.19 -30.32
C SER A 83 -8.88 -18.91 -31.08
N ASP A 84 -9.25 -17.76 -30.54
CA ASP A 84 -8.91 -16.46 -31.14
C ASP A 84 -7.40 -16.19 -31.11
N THR A 85 -6.64 -16.90 -30.26
CA THR A 85 -5.18 -16.80 -30.18
C THR A 85 -4.42 -17.76 -31.10
N ALA A 86 -5.11 -18.51 -31.97
CA ALA A 86 -4.46 -19.38 -32.93
C ALA A 86 -3.82 -18.57 -34.08
N ASP A 87 -2.81 -19.16 -34.72
CA ASP A 87 -2.08 -18.49 -35.83
C ASP A 87 -2.78 -18.56 -37.17
N VAL A 88 -3.72 -19.49 -37.36
CA VAL A 88 -4.30 -19.83 -38.67
C VAL A 88 -5.82 -19.81 -38.61
N SER A 89 -6.45 -19.05 -39.50
CA SER A 89 -7.91 -19.08 -39.65
C SER A 89 -8.43 -20.46 -40.04
N VAL A 90 -9.54 -20.88 -39.46
CA VAL A 90 -10.22 -22.14 -39.81
C VAL A 90 -10.55 -22.25 -41.29
N ASN A 91 -10.79 -21.15 -41.99
CA ASN A 91 -11.03 -21.09 -43.44
C ASN A 91 -9.79 -21.40 -44.27
N LEU A 92 -8.60 -21.39 -43.69
CA LEU A 92 -7.31 -21.73 -44.28
C LEU A 92 -6.79 -23.10 -43.82
N ALA A 93 -7.56 -23.82 -43.00
CA ALA A 93 -7.21 -25.14 -42.50
C ALA A 93 -6.93 -26.08 -43.70
N PRO A 94 -5.87 -26.91 -43.64
CA PRO A 94 -5.56 -27.84 -44.74
C PRO A 94 -6.72 -28.79 -45.00
N CYS A 95 -7.19 -28.85 -46.23
CA CYS A 95 -8.21 -29.79 -46.66
C CYS A 95 -7.60 -31.21 -46.87
N GLY A 96 -7.20 -31.84 -45.79
CA GLY A 96 -6.82 -33.24 -45.62
C GLY A 96 -7.72 -33.82 -44.54
N PRO A 97 -7.48 -34.93 -43.84
CA PRO A 97 -8.30 -35.19 -42.65
C PRO A 97 -8.29 -33.91 -41.79
N LEU A 98 -9.47 -33.30 -41.67
CA LEU A 98 -9.58 -31.88 -41.30
C LEU A 98 -9.06 -31.72 -39.87
N GLY A 99 -8.03 -30.95 -39.74
CA GLY A 99 -7.50 -30.41 -38.50
C GLY A 99 -6.58 -31.32 -37.72
N GLN A 100 -6.72 -32.62 -37.68
CA GLN A 100 -5.92 -33.55 -36.86
C GLN A 100 -5.61 -33.01 -35.45
N GLY A 101 -6.61 -32.40 -34.78
CA GLY A 101 -6.47 -31.80 -33.44
C GLY A 101 -5.75 -30.44 -33.42
N GLY A 102 -5.58 -29.76 -34.56
CA GLY A 102 -4.94 -28.43 -34.61
C GLY A 102 -5.82 -27.30 -34.10
N PHE A 103 -5.17 -26.21 -33.61
CA PHE A 103 -5.85 -24.97 -33.21
C PHE A 103 -5.99 -24.02 -34.42
N TYR A 104 -7.19 -23.45 -34.54
CA TYR A 104 -7.53 -22.50 -35.62
C TYR A 104 -8.33 -21.32 -35.07
N ILE A 105 -8.18 -20.15 -35.69
CA ILE A 105 -9.04 -19.01 -35.44
C ILE A 105 -10.44 -19.31 -35.98
N PRO A 106 -11.52 -19.23 -35.20
CA PRO A 106 -12.89 -19.45 -35.71
C PRO A 106 -13.29 -18.39 -36.73
N GLN A 107 -14.42 -18.60 -37.40
CA GLN A 107 -14.93 -17.66 -38.42
C GLN A 107 -15.33 -16.32 -37.76
N ASP A 108 -16.10 -16.38 -36.70
CA ASP A 108 -16.44 -15.23 -35.83
C ASP A 108 -15.68 -15.35 -34.52
N ALA A 109 -15.26 -14.23 -33.93
CA ALA A 109 -14.42 -14.23 -32.74
C ALA A 109 -15.17 -14.73 -31.50
N LEU A 110 -14.51 -15.62 -30.72
CA LEU A 110 -15.03 -16.10 -29.42
C LEU A 110 -14.95 -15.03 -28.34
N SER A 111 -14.14 -14.01 -28.53
CA SER A 111 -13.98 -12.89 -27.62
C SER A 111 -15.27 -12.08 -27.41
N ILE A 112 -16.26 -12.24 -28.28
CA ILE A 112 -17.58 -11.64 -28.06
C ILE A 112 -18.28 -12.11 -26.77
N PHE A 113 -17.84 -13.26 -26.21
CA PHE A 113 -18.36 -13.79 -24.95
C PHE A 113 -17.69 -13.18 -23.71
N CYS A 114 -16.64 -12.37 -23.85
CA CYS A 114 -15.97 -11.76 -22.72
C CYS A 114 -16.95 -10.92 -21.87
N GLU A 115 -16.70 -10.93 -20.55
CA GLU A 115 -17.54 -10.27 -19.55
C GLU A 115 -18.98 -10.84 -19.41
N GLU A 116 -19.34 -11.86 -20.19
CA GLU A 116 -20.60 -12.56 -19.98
C GLU A 116 -20.52 -13.50 -18.77
N PRO A 117 -21.65 -13.70 -18.03
CA PRO A 117 -21.67 -14.69 -16.97
C PRO A 117 -21.51 -16.11 -17.56
N VAL A 118 -20.59 -16.88 -17.00
CA VAL A 118 -20.31 -18.24 -17.48
C VAL A 118 -21.43 -19.22 -17.16
N GLN A 119 -22.17 -18.97 -16.06
CA GLN A 119 -23.16 -19.88 -15.53
C GLN A 119 -24.36 -20.08 -16.45
N GLY A 120 -24.64 -21.33 -16.78
CA GLY A 120 -25.81 -21.72 -17.59
C GLY A 120 -25.48 -22.70 -18.69
N ALA A 121 -26.36 -22.74 -19.69
CA ALA A 121 -26.25 -23.67 -20.81
C ALA A 121 -25.48 -23.05 -21.97
N TRP A 122 -24.34 -23.64 -22.31
CA TRP A 122 -23.60 -23.37 -23.53
C TRP A 122 -24.02 -24.42 -24.57
N THR A 123 -24.48 -23.99 -25.74
CA THR A 123 -25.05 -24.85 -26.76
C THR A 123 -24.19 -24.82 -28.01
N LEU A 124 -23.64 -25.97 -28.41
CA LEU A 124 -23.06 -26.19 -29.71
C LEU A 124 -24.17 -26.67 -30.65
N GLU A 125 -24.37 -25.97 -31.76
CA GLU A 125 -25.32 -26.37 -32.79
C GLU A 125 -24.59 -26.68 -34.08
N VAL A 126 -24.97 -27.82 -34.70
CA VAL A 126 -24.47 -28.24 -36.01
C VAL A 126 -25.66 -28.37 -36.93
N SER A 127 -25.70 -27.58 -37.99
CA SER A 127 -26.71 -27.66 -39.03
C SER A 127 -26.09 -28.10 -40.36
N SER A 128 -26.86 -28.80 -41.19
CA SER A 128 -26.39 -29.28 -42.47
C SER A 128 -27.37 -29.01 -43.60
N SER A 129 -26.85 -28.49 -44.73
CA SER A 129 -27.60 -28.27 -45.96
C SER A 129 -27.71 -29.49 -46.87
N SER A 130 -27.03 -30.62 -46.55
CA SER A 130 -26.94 -31.78 -47.48
C SER A 130 -27.90 -32.91 -47.15
N GLY A 131 -28.53 -32.94 -45.99
CA GLY A 131 -29.39 -34.01 -45.55
C GLY A 131 -28.72 -35.37 -45.34
N ALA A 132 -27.42 -35.41 -45.22
CA ALA A 132 -26.65 -36.60 -44.83
C ALA A 132 -26.75 -36.85 -43.30
N VAL A 133 -26.40 -38.05 -42.86
CA VAL A 133 -26.37 -38.46 -41.46
C VAL A 133 -24.95 -38.42 -40.92
N GLY A 134 -24.79 -37.91 -39.71
CA GLY A 134 -23.53 -37.82 -38.99
C GLY A 134 -23.70 -37.78 -37.50
N SER A 135 -22.68 -37.35 -36.77
CA SER A 135 -22.71 -37.17 -35.30
C SER A 135 -21.74 -36.10 -34.80
N ILE A 136 -22.12 -35.42 -33.74
CA ILE A 136 -21.21 -34.69 -32.89
C ILE A 136 -20.64 -35.74 -31.90
N ASP A 137 -19.34 -36.01 -32.02
CA ASP A 137 -18.72 -37.10 -31.28
C ASP A 137 -18.03 -36.64 -30.01
N ASN A 138 -17.41 -35.45 -30.04
CA ASN A 138 -16.78 -34.80 -28.90
C ASN A 138 -16.70 -33.29 -29.07
N TRP A 139 -16.70 -32.54 -28.00
CA TRP A 139 -16.27 -31.16 -27.86
C TRP A 139 -16.09 -30.80 -26.40
N GLU A 140 -15.22 -29.88 -26.14
CA GLU A 140 -15.00 -29.34 -24.80
C GLU A 140 -15.01 -27.82 -24.84
N LEU A 141 -15.45 -27.21 -23.77
CA LEU A 141 -15.39 -25.78 -23.57
C LEU A 141 -14.34 -25.47 -22.54
N GLN A 142 -13.29 -24.75 -22.95
CA GLN A 142 -12.24 -24.26 -22.07
C GLN A 142 -12.47 -22.77 -21.84
N ILE A 143 -12.78 -22.42 -20.58
CA ILE A 143 -13.06 -21.04 -20.19
C ILE A 143 -12.04 -20.59 -19.16
N PHE A 144 -11.47 -19.44 -19.40
CA PHE A 144 -10.60 -18.74 -18.47
C PHE A 144 -11.40 -17.68 -17.73
N GLU A 145 -11.33 -17.70 -16.40
CA GLU A 145 -11.97 -16.71 -15.56
C GLU A 145 -11.34 -15.34 -15.78
N GLN A 146 -12.18 -14.31 -15.91
CA GLN A 146 -11.72 -12.93 -15.81
C GLN A 146 -11.33 -12.64 -14.36
N VAL A 147 -10.09 -12.81 -14.04
CA VAL A 147 -9.55 -12.44 -12.74
C VAL A 147 -9.19 -10.97 -12.80
N PRO A 148 -9.89 -10.09 -12.08
CA PRO A 148 -9.43 -8.71 -11.97
C PRO A 148 -8.03 -8.72 -11.37
N TYR A 149 -7.09 -8.01 -11.98
CA TYR A 149 -5.77 -7.83 -11.40
C TYR A 149 -5.93 -7.19 -10.02
N SER A 150 -5.55 -7.92 -8.98
CA SER A 150 -5.52 -7.42 -7.62
C SER A 150 -4.13 -7.59 -7.06
N GLN A 151 -3.22 -6.68 -7.39
CA GLN A 151 -2.09 -6.45 -6.50
C GLN A 151 -2.69 -5.90 -5.22
N GLN A 152 -2.46 -6.59 -4.11
CA GLN A 152 -2.95 -6.11 -2.82
C GLN A 152 -2.09 -4.96 -2.33
N ASP A 153 -2.72 -4.02 -1.62
CA ASP A 153 -2.01 -3.02 -0.85
C ASP A 153 -0.96 -3.69 0.03
N THR A 154 0.25 -3.18 -0.01
CA THR A 154 1.41 -3.78 0.66
C THR A 154 2.00 -2.80 1.66
N ILE A 155 2.36 -3.29 2.84
CA ILE A 155 3.04 -2.53 3.88
C ILE A 155 4.43 -3.14 4.06
N ILE A 156 5.46 -2.30 3.99
CA ILE A 156 6.86 -2.67 4.20
C ILE A 156 7.52 -1.70 5.17
N GLU A 157 8.63 -2.08 5.76
CA GLU A 157 9.44 -1.23 6.62
C GLU A 157 10.57 -0.59 5.82
N ASN A 158 11.06 0.57 6.27
CA ASN A 158 12.21 1.23 5.67
C ASN A 158 13.49 0.38 5.80
N VAL A 159 14.43 0.60 4.91
CA VAL A 159 15.79 0.02 5.03
C VAL A 159 16.61 0.83 6.01
N LEU A 160 17.35 0.15 6.86
CA LEU A 160 18.16 0.79 7.91
C LEU A 160 19.07 1.91 7.34
N GLY A 161 18.89 3.11 7.88
CA GLY A 161 19.61 4.32 7.47
C GLY A 161 19.09 5.01 6.22
N GLU A 162 18.00 4.49 5.61
CA GLU A 162 17.37 5.07 4.43
C GLU A 162 15.93 5.51 4.76
N CYS A 163 15.50 6.64 4.21
CA CYS A 163 14.12 7.11 4.36
C CYS A 163 13.19 6.46 3.33
N GLY A 164 13.20 5.14 3.24
CA GLY A 164 12.43 4.39 2.27
C GLY A 164 12.86 2.94 2.14
N ALA A 165 12.25 2.23 1.21
CA ALA A 165 12.58 0.83 0.92
C ALA A 165 12.32 0.47 -0.55
N PRO A 166 13.09 -0.49 -1.12
CA PRO A 166 12.78 -1.06 -2.41
C PRO A 166 11.60 -2.03 -2.29
N PHE A 167 10.67 -1.96 -3.22
CA PHE A 167 9.59 -2.91 -3.37
C PHE A 167 9.60 -3.51 -4.77
N THR A 168 9.38 -4.83 -4.85
CA THR A 168 9.35 -5.58 -6.11
C THR A 168 7.95 -6.14 -6.30
N TRP A 169 7.37 -5.90 -7.48
CA TRP A 169 6.09 -6.47 -7.87
C TRP A 169 6.12 -6.98 -9.31
N THR A 170 5.12 -7.73 -9.68
CA THR A 170 4.95 -8.23 -11.05
C THR A 170 3.89 -7.38 -11.74
N HIS A 171 4.16 -6.95 -12.98
CA HIS A 171 3.17 -6.25 -13.78
C HIS A 171 1.91 -7.11 -13.98
N PRO A 172 0.72 -6.48 -14.09
CA PRO A 172 -0.48 -7.18 -14.48
C PRO A 172 -0.28 -7.83 -15.85
N ILE A 173 -0.74 -9.07 -15.97
CA ILE A 173 -0.88 -9.68 -17.30
C ILE A 173 -2.12 -9.05 -17.90
N VAL A 174 -1.94 -8.29 -18.97
CA VAL A 174 -3.02 -7.65 -19.70
C VAL A 174 -3.33 -8.45 -20.96
N GLY A 175 -4.59 -8.58 -21.27
CA GLY A 175 -5.07 -9.21 -22.49
C GLY A 175 -6.21 -8.37 -23.06
N ASP A 176 -6.18 -8.16 -24.36
CA ASP A 176 -7.32 -7.64 -25.10
C ASP A 176 -8.05 -8.81 -25.74
N ASN A 177 -9.36 -8.74 -25.78
CA ASN A 177 -10.21 -9.71 -26.46
C ASN A 177 -10.35 -9.44 -27.98
N CYS A 178 -9.83 -8.31 -28.45
CA CYS A 178 -9.86 -7.94 -29.89
C CYS A 178 -8.47 -8.09 -30.49
N CYS A 179 -8.36 -8.93 -31.49
CA CYS A 179 -7.11 -9.45 -32.09
C CYS A 179 -6.17 -8.45 -32.77
N ASP A 180 -6.42 -7.14 -32.79
CA ASP A 180 -5.68 -6.16 -33.60
C ASP A 180 -5.23 -4.91 -32.80
N GLY A 181 -5.30 -4.90 -31.48
CA GLY A 181 -4.97 -3.75 -30.64
C GLY A 181 -3.62 -3.89 -29.93
N GLU A 182 -2.71 -2.97 -30.16
CA GLU A 182 -1.55 -2.78 -29.29
C GLU A 182 -2.06 -2.24 -27.93
N ILE A 183 -1.94 -3.05 -26.87
CA ILE A 183 -2.25 -2.59 -25.51
C ILE A 183 -1.07 -1.77 -25.03
N THR A 184 -1.30 -0.49 -24.73
CA THR A 184 -0.33 0.32 -24.02
C THR A 184 -0.66 0.29 -22.55
N VAL A 185 0.35 0.05 -21.72
CA VAL A 185 0.24 0.08 -20.27
C VAL A 185 1.17 1.16 -19.76
N ASP A 186 0.59 2.18 -19.16
CA ASP A 186 1.32 3.21 -18.44
C ASP A 186 1.09 3.02 -16.95
N TYR A 187 2.11 3.25 -16.13
CA TYR A 187 1.94 3.34 -14.70
C TYR A 187 2.61 4.61 -14.17
N GLU A 188 1.94 5.25 -13.23
CA GLU A 188 2.40 6.46 -12.58
C GLU A 188 2.21 6.36 -11.07
N THR A 189 2.97 7.15 -10.32
CA THR A 189 2.72 7.38 -8.90
C THR A 189 1.76 8.54 -8.74
N GLU A 190 1.03 8.61 -7.61
CA GLU A 190 0.07 9.69 -7.32
C GLU A 190 0.69 11.09 -7.42
N ASP A 191 1.99 11.23 -7.23
CA ASP A 191 2.75 12.48 -7.39
C ASP A 191 3.07 12.82 -8.87
N GLY A 192 2.61 12.01 -9.82
CA GLY A 192 2.85 12.22 -11.25
C GLY A 192 4.31 12.03 -11.67
N ILE A 193 5.06 11.25 -10.90
CA ILE A 193 6.39 10.80 -11.31
C ILE A 193 6.15 9.66 -12.31
N ASP A 194 6.26 9.98 -13.59
CA ASP A 194 6.32 8.98 -14.65
C ASP A 194 7.47 8.02 -14.33
N VAL A 195 7.13 6.83 -13.87
CA VAL A 195 8.12 5.76 -13.83
C VAL A 195 8.36 5.38 -15.29
N PRO A 196 9.58 5.56 -15.82
CA PRO A 196 9.81 5.44 -17.25
C PRO A 196 9.46 4.02 -17.71
N GLN A 197 8.36 3.90 -18.38
CA GLN A 197 7.90 2.68 -18.97
C GLN A 197 8.52 2.49 -20.35
N ALA A 198 9.24 1.43 -20.54
CA ALA A 198 9.85 1.09 -21.81
C ALA A 198 9.00 0.04 -22.54
N GLY A 199 8.08 0.49 -23.38
CA GLY A 199 7.40 -0.37 -24.36
C GLY A 199 6.22 -1.20 -23.80
N PRO A 200 5.60 -2.04 -24.65
CA PRO A 200 4.52 -2.91 -24.21
C PRO A 200 5.03 -3.89 -23.15
N ILE A 201 4.30 -3.98 -22.02
CA ILE A 201 4.62 -4.93 -20.96
C ILE A 201 4.29 -6.34 -21.50
N GLU A 202 5.32 -7.10 -21.84
CA GLU A 202 5.17 -8.53 -22.08
C GLU A 202 5.04 -9.22 -20.71
N GLY A 203 3.88 -9.78 -20.44
CA GLY A 203 3.42 -10.25 -19.12
C GLY A 203 4.44 -11.04 -18.31
N SER A 204 4.38 -10.89 -17.00
CA SER A 204 5.23 -11.43 -15.93
C SER A 204 6.58 -10.75 -15.69
N GLU A 205 6.86 -9.57 -16.23
CA GLU A 205 8.04 -8.81 -15.84
C GLU A 205 7.89 -8.31 -14.39
N THR A 206 8.98 -8.42 -13.64
CA THR A 206 9.06 -7.88 -12.28
C THR A 206 9.76 -6.53 -12.31
N VAL A 207 9.19 -5.56 -11.61
CA VAL A 207 9.76 -4.23 -11.42
C VAL A 207 10.19 -4.07 -9.97
N THR A 208 11.30 -3.39 -9.77
CA THR A 208 11.78 -3.00 -8.43
C THR A 208 12.04 -1.51 -8.43
N GLU A 209 11.30 -0.79 -7.59
CA GLU A 209 11.45 0.66 -7.40
C GLU A 209 11.66 0.97 -5.93
N PHE A 210 12.28 2.13 -5.66
CA PHE A 210 12.51 2.62 -4.31
C PHE A 210 11.39 3.61 -3.94
N PHE A 211 10.70 3.34 -2.83
CA PHE A 211 9.62 4.17 -2.30
C PHE A 211 10.06 4.86 -1.03
N GLU A 212 9.80 6.16 -0.93
CA GLU A 212 10.02 6.91 0.30
C GLU A 212 8.99 6.54 1.38
N VAL A 213 9.29 6.84 2.64
CA VAL A 213 8.37 6.64 3.77
C VAL A 213 7.07 7.39 3.51
N GLY A 214 5.95 6.68 3.68
CA GLY A 214 4.61 7.17 3.40
C GLY A 214 3.80 6.20 2.56
N ILE A 215 2.75 6.70 1.93
CA ILE A 215 1.86 5.93 1.05
C ILE A 215 2.09 6.42 -0.38
N THR A 216 2.45 5.49 -1.27
CA THR A 216 2.52 5.75 -2.70
C THR A 216 1.49 4.89 -3.41
N THR A 217 0.63 5.50 -4.21
CA THR A 217 -0.36 4.81 -5.04
C THR A 217 0.24 4.57 -6.43
N ILE A 218 0.26 3.33 -6.87
CA ILE A 218 0.64 2.95 -8.24
C ILE A 218 -0.64 2.78 -9.04
N ILE A 219 -0.75 3.52 -10.14
CA ILE A 219 -1.91 3.52 -11.02
C ILE A 219 -1.51 2.95 -12.37
N TYR A 220 -2.14 1.88 -12.79
CA TYR A 220 -2.03 1.33 -14.13
C TYR A 220 -3.14 1.86 -15.00
N THR A 221 -2.80 2.39 -16.16
CA THR A 221 -3.74 2.80 -17.21
C THR A 221 -3.54 1.93 -18.43
N LEU A 222 -4.56 1.19 -18.81
CA LEU A 222 -4.57 0.35 -19.98
C LEU A 222 -5.37 1.05 -21.06
N THR A 223 -4.82 1.13 -22.27
CA THR A 223 -5.52 1.69 -23.44
C THR A 223 -5.44 0.69 -24.57
N ASP A 224 -6.60 0.28 -25.10
CA ASP A 224 -6.68 -0.60 -26.27
C ASP A 224 -6.44 0.15 -27.59
N GLY A 225 -6.30 -0.59 -28.69
CA GLY A 225 -6.11 -0.02 -30.02
C GLY A 225 -7.30 0.81 -30.53
N SER A 226 -8.46 0.71 -29.88
CA SER A 226 -9.66 1.51 -30.17
C SER A 226 -9.76 2.78 -29.35
N GLY A 227 -8.87 2.96 -28.36
CA GLY A 227 -8.83 4.09 -27.45
C GLY A 227 -9.71 3.94 -26.21
N ASN A 228 -10.20 2.73 -25.88
CA ASN A 228 -10.86 2.48 -24.62
C ASN A 228 -9.82 2.41 -23.49
N VAL A 229 -10.18 2.93 -22.32
CA VAL A 229 -9.26 3.06 -21.18
C VAL A 229 -9.83 2.33 -19.97
N SER A 230 -9.00 1.53 -19.32
CA SER A 230 -9.28 0.92 -18.02
C SER A 230 -8.16 1.24 -17.05
N GLN A 231 -8.47 1.36 -15.75
CA GLN A 231 -7.48 1.65 -14.71
C GLN A 231 -7.60 0.69 -13.55
N CYS A 232 -6.44 0.32 -12.99
CA CYS A 232 -6.35 -0.35 -11.71
C CYS A 232 -5.22 0.27 -10.88
N GLN A 233 -5.32 0.17 -9.54
CA GLN A 233 -4.34 0.77 -8.64
C GLN A 233 -4.13 -0.10 -7.40
N PHE A 234 -2.97 0.08 -6.77
CA PHE A 234 -2.66 -0.46 -5.45
C PHE A 234 -1.72 0.48 -4.70
N ASN A 235 -1.67 0.33 -3.36
CA ASN A 235 -0.84 1.16 -2.50
C ASN A 235 0.39 0.40 -2.01
N VAL A 236 1.54 1.08 -2.02
CA VAL A 236 2.74 0.69 -1.30
C VAL A 236 2.91 1.64 -0.13
N THR A 237 2.82 1.10 1.09
CA THR A 237 3.02 1.87 2.33
C THR A 237 4.38 1.50 2.90
N VAL A 238 5.27 2.48 3.01
CA VAL A 238 6.57 2.32 3.67
C VAL A 238 6.48 2.95 5.06
N LEU A 239 6.69 2.14 6.09
CA LEU A 239 6.71 2.59 7.48
C LEU A 239 8.13 2.95 7.89
N ASP A 240 8.30 4.09 8.56
CA ASP A 240 9.53 4.40 9.28
C ASP A 240 9.50 3.73 10.66
N THR A 241 10.43 2.84 10.87
CA THR A 241 10.58 2.08 12.12
C THR A 241 11.90 2.37 12.84
N GLU A 242 12.70 3.27 12.26
CA GLU A 242 14.00 3.66 12.82
C GLU A 242 13.83 4.90 13.72
N ALA A 243 14.37 4.82 14.91
CA ALA A 243 14.32 5.95 15.83
C ALA A 243 15.44 6.96 15.54
N PRO A 244 15.21 8.26 15.77
CA PRO A 244 16.26 9.26 15.71
C PRO A 244 17.40 8.94 16.69
N ILE A 245 18.55 9.49 16.43
CA ILE A 245 19.72 9.38 17.30
C ILE A 245 19.93 10.72 18.00
N VAL A 246 19.97 10.72 19.33
CA VAL A 246 20.29 11.90 20.13
C VAL A 246 21.52 11.67 20.99
N ALA A 247 22.49 12.60 20.93
CA ALA A 247 23.63 12.61 21.83
C ALA A 247 23.53 13.78 22.81
N CYS A 248 23.66 13.48 24.08
CA CYS A 248 23.65 14.46 25.15
C CYS A 248 24.83 15.42 25.13
N PRO A 249 24.72 16.63 25.68
CA PRO A 249 25.84 17.43 26.05
C PRO A 249 26.65 16.75 27.17
N GLN A 250 27.85 17.26 27.44
CA GLN A 250 28.61 16.83 28.60
C GLN A 250 27.89 17.21 29.90
N ASN A 251 28.19 16.51 31.00
CA ASN A 251 27.69 16.87 32.32
C ASN A 251 27.99 18.35 32.65
N ILE A 252 26.99 19.04 33.16
CA ILE A 252 27.06 20.47 33.48
C ILE A 252 27.32 20.63 34.97
N THR A 253 28.22 21.53 35.34
CA THR A 253 28.43 21.94 36.73
C THR A 253 28.32 23.47 36.80
N ILE A 254 27.43 23.97 37.64
CA ILE A 254 27.17 25.39 37.83
C ILE A 254 27.31 25.71 39.30
N ASN A 255 28.00 26.81 39.60
CA ASN A 255 28.00 27.39 40.95
C ASN A 255 26.88 28.44 41.02
N LEU A 256 26.11 28.43 42.09
CA LEU A 256 25.10 29.45 42.33
C LEU A 256 25.77 30.79 42.61
N ASP A 257 25.06 31.85 42.28
CA ASP A 257 25.40 33.20 42.72
C ASP A 257 25.14 33.34 44.22
N PRO A 258 25.77 34.30 44.90
CA PRO A 258 25.50 34.59 46.31
C PRO A 258 24.00 34.79 46.55
N GLY A 259 23.48 34.13 47.58
CA GLY A 259 22.08 34.21 48.00
C GLY A 259 21.10 33.35 47.15
N ALA A 260 21.49 32.92 45.98
CA ALA A 260 20.62 32.10 45.12
C ALA A 260 20.47 30.66 45.63
N CYS A 261 19.27 30.10 45.51
CA CYS A 261 18.94 28.73 45.93
C CYS A 261 18.75 27.78 44.76
N ASN A 262 18.52 28.30 43.60
CA ASN A 262 18.36 27.57 42.32
C ASN A 262 18.86 28.42 41.15
N VAL A 263 19.00 27.80 39.98
CA VAL A 263 19.44 28.47 38.78
C VAL A 263 18.78 27.84 37.52
N PRO A 264 18.33 28.64 36.55
CA PRO A 264 17.86 28.07 35.29
C PRO A 264 19.06 27.57 34.49
N VAL A 265 18.98 26.32 33.98
CA VAL A 265 20.06 25.72 33.21
C VAL A 265 19.60 25.49 31.76
N ASN A 266 20.23 26.17 30.82
CA ASN A 266 19.93 26.00 29.39
C ASN A 266 20.95 25.05 28.77
N PHE A 267 20.45 24.11 27.99
CA PHE A 267 21.28 23.17 27.23
C PHE A 267 20.58 22.74 25.95
N VAL A 268 21.35 22.20 25.01
CA VAL A 268 20.90 21.64 23.75
C VAL A 268 21.62 20.32 23.50
N PRO A 269 21.08 19.41 22.69
CA PRO A 269 21.79 18.20 22.32
C PRO A 269 23.11 18.53 21.60
N SER A 270 24.13 17.69 21.78
CA SER A 270 25.41 17.83 21.10
C SER A 270 25.35 17.35 19.64
N PHE A 271 24.42 16.43 19.35
CA PHE A 271 24.17 15.88 18.02
C PHE A 271 22.75 15.30 17.98
N ILE A 272 22.09 15.47 16.84
CA ILE A 272 20.84 14.79 16.47
C ILE A 272 20.89 14.42 14.99
N SER A 273 20.37 13.27 14.67
CA SER A 273 20.13 12.84 13.28
C SER A 273 19.03 11.80 13.21
N ASP A 274 18.48 11.65 12.03
CA ASP A 274 17.49 10.63 11.70
C ASP A 274 17.70 10.19 10.25
N ASN A 275 17.19 9.03 9.87
CA ASN A 275 17.19 8.53 8.50
C ASN A 275 16.25 9.36 7.58
N CYS A 276 15.13 9.87 8.13
CA CYS A 276 14.15 10.69 7.44
C CYS A 276 14.20 12.15 7.89
N SER A 277 13.57 12.44 9.01
CA SER A 277 13.50 13.80 9.55
C SER A 277 13.19 13.83 11.04
N ILE A 278 13.49 14.95 11.69
CA ILE A 278 13.13 15.20 13.08
C ILE A 278 11.83 16.00 13.12
N ASP A 279 10.86 15.53 13.93
CA ASP A 279 9.60 16.24 14.17
C ASP A 279 9.72 17.20 15.34
N SER A 280 10.11 16.69 16.52
CA SER A 280 10.10 17.49 17.74
C SER A 280 11.19 17.10 18.73
N ILE A 281 11.58 18.09 19.55
CA ILE A 281 12.57 17.93 20.62
C ILE A 281 11.95 18.43 21.92
N TYR A 282 11.91 17.57 22.93
CA TYR A 282 11.49 17.91 24.30
C TYR A 282 12.68 17.84 25.23
N SER A 283 12.75 18.78 26.17
CA SER A 283 13.80 18.78 27.19
C SER A 283 13.34 19.56 28.41
N ASN A 284 13.99 19.31 29.56
CA ASN A 284 13.89 20.15 30.77
C ASN A 284 14.92 21.30 30.76
N SER A 285 15.39 21.72 29.57
CA SER A 285 16.24 22.91 29.41
C SER A 285 15.48 24.18 29.77
N GLY A 286 16.10 25.05 30.54
CA GLY A 286 15.49 26.29 31.04
C GLY A 286 14.71 26.15 32.32
N GLU A 287 14.56 24.95 32.86
CA GLU A 287 14.00 24.75 34.20
C GLU A 287 14.97 25.21 35.28
N PHE A 288 14.42 25.51 36.46
CA PHE A 288 15.20 25.86 37.64
C PHE A 288 15.62 24.62 38.43
N PHE A 289 16.91 24.49 38.68
CA PHE A 289 17.47 23.39 39.46
C PHE A 289 18.01 23.87 40.79
N ASP A 290 17.58 23.21 41.87
CA ASP A 290 18.04 23.46 43.20
C ASP A 290 19.47 22.95 43.43
N ILE A 291 20.05 23.24 44.60
CA ILE A 291 21.34 22.71 45.00
C ILE A 291 21.32 21.17 44.99
N GLY A 292 22.28 20.56 44.28
CA GLY A 292 22.41 19.10 44.21
C GLY A 292 22.69 18.58 42.81
N ALA A 293 22.56 17.27 42.66
CA ALA A 293 22.69 16.58 41.40
C ALA A 293 21.31 16.28 40.83
N HIS A 294 21.09 16.71 39.63
CA HIS A 294 19.86 16.55 38.83
C HIS A 294 20.12 15.86 37.52
N GLU A 295 19.08 15.36 36.91
CA GLU A 295 19.11 14.77 35.56
C GLU A 295 18.63 15.79 34.51
N GLY A 296 19.49 16.08 33.54
CA GLY A 296 19.11 16.74 32.33
C GLY A 296 18.62 15.69 31.32
N THR A 297 17.46 15.94 30.72
CA THR A 297 16.82 14.99 29.77
C THR A 297 16.51 15.68 28.47
N ILE A 298 16.79 14.99 27.37
CA ILE A 298 16.42 15.40 26.01
C ILE A 298 15.77 14.20 25.33
N ILE A 299 14.61 14.41 24.73
CA ILE A 299 13.85 13.40 23.96
C ILE A 299 13.63 13.97 22.56
N VAL A 300 13.94 13.18 21.56
CA VAL A 300 13.76 13.55 20.14
C VAL A 300 12.76 12.59 19.51
N TYR A 301 11.81 13.11 18.75
CA TYR A 301 10.81 12.35 18.01
C TYR A 301 10.95 12.60 16.53
N ASP A 302 10.68 11.56 15.73
CA ASP A 302 10.44 11.65 14.29
C ASP A 302 8.94 11.83 13.98
N PRO A 303 8.54 12.03 12.71
CA PRO A 303 7.13 12.09 12.31
C PRO A 303 6.37 10.78 12.44
N ALA A 304 7.05 9.63 12.43
CA ALA A 304 6.45 8.31 12.61
C ALA A 304 6.14 8.00 14.09
N GLY A 305 6.70 8.80 15.01
CA GLY A 305 6.52 8.66 16.46
C GLY A 305 7.58 7.80 17.12
N ASN A 306 8.64 7.40 16.40
CA ASN A 306 9.78 6.77 17.03
C ASN A 306 10.57 7.82 17.83
N ALA A 307 11.25 7.41 18.89
CA ALA A 307 11.93 8.35 19.77
C ALA A 307 13.22 7.78 20.34
N ASP A 308 14.18 8.69 20.58
CA ASP A 308 15.36 8.41 21.37
C ASP A 308 15.50 9.42 22.50
N THR A 309 16.09 8.99 23.59
CA THR A 309 16.25 9.77 24.81
C THR A 309 17.68 9.72 25.30
N CYS A 310 18.22 10.88 25.58
CA CYS A 310 19.49 10.94 26.28
C CYS A 310 19.38 11.65 27.62
N THR A 311 20.16 11.20 28.61
CA THR A 311 20.24 11.81 29.95
C THR A 311 21.67 12.08 30.33
N PHE A 312 21.87 13.15 31.14
CA PHE A 312 23.17 13.58 31.64
C PHE A 312 23.00 14.25 32.99
N THR A 313 24.11 14.49 33.69
CA THR A 313 24.05 15.06 35.05
C THR A 313 24.25 16.58 35.04
N ILE A 314 23.38 17.27 35.78
CA ILE A 314 23.47 18.70 36.13
C ILE A 314 23.81 18.80 37.60
N ASN A 315 25.02 19.28 37.93
CA ASN A 315 25.43 19.54 39.33
C ASN A 315 25.32 21.01 39.63
N VAL A 316 24.41 21.37 40.52
CA VAL A 316 24.28 22.72 41.04
C VAL A 316 25.00 22.80 42.39
N LEU A 317 26.06 23.56 42.44
CA LEU A 317 26.89 23.72 43.62
C LEU A 317 26.49 24.99 44.37
N GLU A 318 26.32 24.84 45.68
CA GLU A 318 26.01 25.98 46.58
C GLU A 318 27.17 26.99 46.51
N TYR A 319 26.82 28.27 46.54
CA TYR A 319 27.79 29.33 46.76
C TYR A 319 28.41 29.18 48.14
N LEU A 320 29.74 29.21 48.22
CA LEU A 320 30.49 29.15 49.47
C LEU A 320 31.03 30.54 49.80
N PRO A 321 30.47 31.24 50.78
CA PRO A 321 30.93 32.58 51.16
C PRO A 321 32.37 32.56 51.65
N GLY A 322 33.10 33.58 51.35
CA GLY A 322 34.47 33.78 51.83
C GLY A 322 34.53 34.13 53.33
N ASN A 323 33.43 34.68 53.89
CA ASN A 323 33.28 34.99 55.30
C ASN A 323 32.06 34.24 55.86
N THR A 324 32.18 33.74 57.12
CA THR A 324 31.10 33.01 57.81
C THR A 324 30.41 33.85 58.84
N GLU A 325 30.84 35.11 59.07
CA GLU A 325 30.22 36.01 59.95
C GLU A 325 28.97 36.68 59.38
N LEU A 326 27.85 36.61 60.04
CA LEU A 326 26.60 37.26 59.60
C LEU A 326 26.67 38.76 60.03
N ALA A 327 26.54 39.62 59.01
CA ALA A 327 26.34 41.06 59.25
C ALA A 327 24.88 41.38 58.92
N CYS A 328 24.24 42.13 59.84
CA CYS A 328 22.85 42.55 59.67
C CYS A 328 22.74 44.02 59.32
N ASN A 329 21.83 44.37 58.45
CA ASN A 329 21.47 45.73 58.13
C ASN A 329 20.92 46.39 59.41
N ASN A 330 21.48 47.56 59.82
CA ASN A 330 21.06 48.28 60.96
C ASN A 330 19.67 48.92 60.85
N GLN A 331 19.22 49.11 59.59
CA GLN A 331 17.92 49.69 59.24
C GLN A 331 17.49 49.25 57.86
N ILE A 332 16.28 48.75 57.82
CA ILE A 332 15.62 48.44 56.52
C ILE A 332 14.41 49.34 56.34
N GLN A 333 14.16 49.77 55.14
CA GLN A 333 12.97 50.51 54.73
C GLN A 333 12.05 49.59 53.97
N LEU A 334 10.87 49.32 54.51
CA LEU A 334 9.88 48.45 53.86
C LEU A 334 8.75 49.31 53.29
N SER A 335 8.40 49.06 52.05
CA SER A 335 7.18 49.61 51.45
C SER A 335 6.08 48.58 51.58
N LEU A 336 4.98 48.92 52.25
CA LEU A 336 3.83 48.03 52.33
C LEU A 336 3.04 48.06 51.05
N PRO A 337 2.70 46.93 50.47
CA PRO A 337 1.78 46.85 49.36
C PRO A 337 0.34 47.21 49.74
N GLU A 338 -0.61 47.16 48.82
CA GLU A 338 -2.01 47.56 49.06
C GLU A 338 -2.71 46.73 50.15
N ASP A 339 -2.26 45.49 50.34
CA ASP A 339 -2.76 44.59 51.40
C ASP A 339 -2.17 44.91 52.82
N CYS A 340 -1.31 45.91 52.89
CA CYS A 340 -0.64 46.34 54.14
C CYS A 340 0.19 45.25 54.79
N THR A 341 0.64 44.22 54.08
CA THR A 341 1.46 43.14 54.59
C THR A 341 2.79 43.00 53.86
N VAL A 342 3.87 42.70 54.57
CA VAL A 342 5.16 42.36 53.99
C VAL A 342 5.83 41.26 54.76
N GLN A 343 6.32 40.25 54.02
CA GLN A 343 7.16 39.20 54.62
C GLN A 343 8.62 39.65 54.56
N VAL A 344 9.28 39.60 55.70
CA VAL A 344 10.70 39.94 55.75
C VAL A 344 11.56 38.73 55.50
N GLY A 345 12.34 38.77 54.42
CA GLY A 345 13.28 37.72 54.04
C GLY A 345 14.71 37.95 54.51
N ALA A 346 15.53 36.92 54.43
CA ALA A 346 16.94 37.01 54.82
C ALA A 346 17.71 38.01 53.93
N ASP A 347 17.34 38.12 52.68
CA ASP A 347 17.89 39.05 51.68
C ASP A 347 17.75 40.54 52.10
N MET A 348 16.70 40.84 52.87
CA MET A 348 16.44 42.18 53.41
C MET A 348 17.25 42.49 54.67
N MET A 349 17.53 41.45 55.49
CA MET A 349 18.13 41.57 56.76
C MET A 349 19.65 41.51 56.81
N LEU A 350 20.24 40.83 55.86
CA LEU A 350 21.67 40.62 55.76
C LEU A 350 22.37 41.78 55.05
N GLU A 351 23.51 42.22 55.57
CA GLU A 351 24.33 43.29 54.98
C GLU A 351 25.35 42.70 54.00
N GLY A 352 25.27 43.13 52.70
CA GLY A 352 26.11 42.64 51.62
C GLY A 352 25.50 41.46 50.89
N ASP A 353 26.31 40.83 50.03
CA ASP A 353 25.91 39.79 49.09
C ASP A 353 26.70 38.47 49.17
N ASP A 354 27.60 38.36 50.19
CA ASP A 354 28.47 37.17 50.37
C ASP A 354 27.81 36.12 51.27
N TYR A 355 26.63 35.62 50.89
CA TYR A 355 25.87 34.65 51.64
C TYR A 355 25.50 33.41 50.82
N ARG A 356 25.21 32.30 51.55
CA ARG A 356 24.61 31.10 50.97
C ARG A 356 23.17 31.35 50.53
N CYS A 357 22.50 30.33 50.03
CA CYS A 357 21.08 30.38 49.69
C CYS A 357 20.29 31.06 50.84
N TYR A 358 19.55 32.13 50.54
CA TYR A 358 18.84 32.90 51.56
C TYR A 358 17.77 32.08 52.27
N GLU A 359 17.21 31.04 51.69
CA GLU A 359 16.24 30.15 52.30
C GLU A 359 16.83 29.29 53.42
N ASN A 360 18.16 29.19 53.51
CA ASN A 360 18.85 28.48 54.59
C ASN A 360 18.96 29.31 55.90
N TYR A 361 18.54 30.58 55.89
CA TYR A 361 18.59 31.45 57.05
C TYR A 361 17.20 31.61 57.66
N CYS A 362 17.11 31.40 58.98
CA CYS A 362 15.91 31.65 59.74
C CYS A 362 15.90 33.08 60.31
N ILE A 363 14.83 33.81 60.05
CA ILE A 363 14.61 35.15 60.65
C ILE A 363 13.54 35.06 61.72
N THR A 364 13.85 35.57 62.87
CA THR A 364 12.87 35.80 63.97
C THR A 364 12.69 37.27 64.13
N ILE A 365 11.47 37.75 64.02
CA ILE A 365 11.09 39.13 64.27
C ILE A 365 10.37 39.19 65.63
N GLU A 366 10.81 40.06 66.46
CA GLU A 366 10.18 40.30 67.75
C GLU A 366 9.71 41.76 67.85
N ASP A 367 8.59 42.00 68.54
CA ASP A 367 8.09 43.32 68.81
C ASP A 367 8.88 43.94 69.94
N GLU A 368 8.54 45.20 70.30
CA GLU A 368 9.22 45.95 71.44
C GLU A 368 9.03 45.28 72.78
N ASP A 369 8.03 44.44 72.92
CA ASP A 369 7.73 43.69 74.16
C ASP A 369 8.39 42.28 74.18
N GLY A 370 9.11 41.94 73.13
CA GLY A 370 9.79 40.65 72.97
C GLY A 370 8.89 39.50 72.49
N ASN A 371 7.73 39.79 71.91
CA ASN A 371 6.86 38.76 71.38
C ASN A 371 7.25 38.46 69.91
N VAL A 372 7.32 37.18 69.55
CA VAL A 372 7.63 36.75 68.18
C VAL A 372 6.47 37.07 67.26
N VAL A 373 6.75 37.78 66.17
CA VAL A 373 5.80 38.04 65.08
C VAL A 373 5.62 36.76 64.26
N PRO A 374 4.41 36.14 64.25
CA PRO A 374 4.19 34.90 63.61
C PRO A 374 4.45 34.97 62.07
N GLY A 375 5.26 34.03 61.54
CA GLY A 375 5.55 33.93 60.13
C GLY A 375 6.44 35.01 59.51
N GLY A 376 6.99 35.93 60.40
CA GLY A 376 7.82 37.04 59.91
C GLY A 376 7.08 38.05 59.03
N ILE A 377 5.76 38.11 59.12
CA ILE A 377 4.91 39.02 58.34
C ILE A 377 4.62 40.30 59.22
N LEU A 378 5.06 41.43 58.71
CA LEU A 378 4.72 42.75 59.26
C LEU A 378 3.43 43.27 58.60
N THR A 379 2.56 43.85 59.38
CA THR A 379 1.27 44.43 58.97
C THR A 379 1.20 45.93 59.25
#